data_ec99137a7284ab1b692b0c4751950616
#
_entry.id   ec99137a7284ab1b692b0c4751950616
#
_cell.length_a   1.000
_cell.length_b   1.000
_cell.length_c   1.000
_cell.angle_alpha   90.00
_cell.angle_beta   90.00
_cell.angle_gamma   90.00
#
_symmetry.space_group_name_H-M   'P 1'
#
loop_
_entity.id
_entity.type
_entity.pdbx_description
1 polymer ?
#
loop_
_entity_poly.entity_id
_entity_poly.type
_entity_poly.pdbx_seq_one_letter_code
_entity_poly.pdbx_strand_id
1 'polypeptide(L)'
;MNRIIGCLTLLAALLFSIGAVAQEKIVNPEISYAGTPRSGVIGGIAVSGVEGYEDYMLTGISGLTVGQKIELPGQEITEAVKRYWKHGLFSNVQIAADSIVGDKIYLHFYLALRPRVSTINYIGVKKSEREDLETKLGLLKGNQITPNMIDRAELLAKNYFDDKGYKNAEINIRQRDDVTAKNQVILDVEIDKKEKMKVRQIIIEGNKNLSDSKIKGGLFTKGAFTKTHEAGKLSTFLKSKKYTPERYKTDKQNLIDKYNELGYRDATIVEDSVWNVDDKHVSIYLKVDEGKKYYIRNITWVGNTVFSTDYLSRLLGMKKGDVYNQKFMHKRLSEDDDAVGNEYWNNGYLFYNLQPTEGNIVGDSIDLEMRIMEGNQAHISRVRINGNTRVYENVVRRELRTKPGDLFSKEALMRSAREMASMGHFDPEQINPD
;
A
#
# COMPACT_ATOMS: atom_id res chain seq x y z
N MET A 1 89.60 20.40 -51.04
CA MET A 1 88.85 19.33 -50.37
C MET A 1 88.04 19.77 -49.15
N ASN A 2 88.49 20.75 -48.42
CA ASN A 2 87.79 21.20 -47.15
C ASN A 2 86.59 22.14 -47.32
N ARG A 3 86.27 22.65 -48.53
CA ARG A 3 85.08 23.46 -48.76
C ARG A 3 83.83 22.67 -49.13
N ILE A 4 84.02 21.44 -49.66
CA ILE A 4 82.87 20.58 -50.04
C ILE A 4 82.33 19.83 -48.85
N ILE A 5 83.16 19.50 -47.84
CA ILE A 5 82.73 18.83 -46.59
C ILE A 5 81.92 19.79 -45.74
N GLY A 6 82.20 21.10 -45.69
CA GLY A 6 81.46 22.09 -44.97
C GLY A 6 80.00 22.32 -45.48
N CYS A 7 79.82 22.22 -46.80
CA CYS A 7 78.47 22.35 -47.39
C CYS A 7 77.59 21.09 -47.17
N LEU A 8 78.20 19.89 -47.15
CA LEU A 8 77.46 18.65 -46.87
C LEU A 8 76.99 18.54 -45.39
N THR A 9 77.80 19.01 -44.46
CA THR A 9 77.44 19.04 -43.03
C THR A 9 76.34 20.08 -42.75
N LEU A 10 76.37 21.25 -43.43
CA LEU A 10 75.27 22.25 -43.29
C LEU A 10 73.97 21.75 -43.95
N LEU A 11 73.97 21.02 -45.01
CA LEU A 11 72.81 20.45 -45.67
C LEU A 11 72.25 19.28 -44.88
N ALA A 12 73.05 18.49 -44.15
CA ALA A 12 72.59 17.41 -43.27
C ALA A 12 72.01 17.99 -41.97
N ALA A 13 72.51 19.11 -41.44
CA ALA A 13 71.96 19.78 -40.29
C ALA A 13 70.60 20.47 -40.62
N LEU A 14 70.39 20.92 -41.85
CA LEU A 14 69.08 21.46 -42.32
C LEU A 14 68.05 20.38 -42.58
N LEU A 15 68.41 19.13 -42.88
CA LEU A 15 67.48 18.02 -43.05
C LEU A 15 67.03 17.34 -41.75
N PHE A 16 67.71 17.59 -40.63
CA PHE A 16 67.30 17.08 -39.30
C PHE A 16 66.42 18.05 -38.52
N SER A 17 66.15 19.25 -39.01
CA SER A 17 65.26 20.23 -38.37
C SER A 17 63.80 20.12 -38.86
N ILE A 18 63.45 19.08 -39.61
CA ILE A 18 62.07 18.82 -40.05
C ILE A 18 61.41 17.90 -39.03
N GLY A 19 60.64 18.47 -38.13
CA GLY A 19 59.49 17.75 -37.56
C GLY A 19 59.38 17.59 -36.09
N ALA A 20 59.73 18.55 -35.29
CA ALA A 20 59.02 18.73 -34.04
C ALA A 20 57.81 19.63 -34.31
N VAL A 21 56.80 19.10 -34.94
CA VAL A 21 55.45 19.70 -34.92
C VAL A 21 55.04 19.63 -33.45
N ALA A 22 55.23 20.74 -32.72
CA ALA A 22 54.67 20.87 -31.37
C ALA A 22 53.12 20.65 -31.53
N GLN A 23 52.63 19.51 -31.06
CA GLN A 23 51.22 19.27 -31.06
C GLN A 23 50.58 20.35 -30.18
N GLU A 24 49.74 21.18 -30.76
CA GLU A 24 49.02 22.23 -30.07
C GLU A 24 48.16 21.60 -28.96
N LYS A 25 48.47 21.94 -27.72
CA LYS A 25 47.68 21.51 -26.54
C LYS A 25 46.64 22.58 -26.24
N ILE A 26 45.37 22.24 -26.53
CA ILE A 26 44.21 23.07 -26.14
C ILE A 26 43.79 22.64 -24.77
N VAL A 27 43.80 23.53 -23.77
CA VAL A 27 43.36 23.29 -22.39
C VAL A 27 42.00 23.89 -22.23
N ASN A 28 41.08 23.18 -21.59
CA ASN A 28 39.67 23.56 -21.37
C ASN A 28 38.99 23.97 -22.67
N PRO A 29 38.91 23.09 -23.71
CA PRO A 29 38.33 23.43 -24.99
C PRO A 29 36.88 23.81 -24.83
N GLU A 30 36.50 24.93 -25.46
CA GLU A 30 35.09 25.32 -25.51
C GLU A 30 34.38 24.40 -26.53
N ILE A 31 33.41 23.60 -26.03
CA ILE A 31 32.66 22.64 -26.85
C ILE A 31 31.35 23.29 -27.26
N SER A 32 31.27 23.63 -28.56
CA SER A 32 30.03 24.17 -29.16
C SER A 32 29.11 23.05 -29.61
N TYR A 33 27.87 23.04 -29.15
CA TYR A 33 26.81 22.13 -29.55
C TYR A 33 26.17 22.53 -30.90
N ALA A 34 26.46 23.74 -31.40
CA ALA A 34 25.93 24.26 -32.65
C ALA A 34 26.85 24.04 -33.85
N GLY A 35 28.06 23.47 -33.65
CA GLY A 35 29.07 23.23 -34.66
C GLY A 35 29.16 21.78 -35.13
N THR A 36 30.07 21.51 -36.09
CA THR A 36 30.42 20.11 -36.45
C THR A 36 31.13 19.44 -35.29
N PRO A 37 30.74 18.21 -34.91
CA PRO A 37 31.40 17.47 -33.84
C PRO A 37 32.87 17.25 -34.16
N ARG A 38 33.72 17.42 -33.15
CA ARG A 38 35.16 17.12 -33.30
C ARG A 38 35.40 15.64 -33.00
N SER A 39 35.89 14.91 -33.96
CA SER A 39 36.26 13.50 -33.78
C SER A 39 37.68 13.38 -33.21
N GLY A 40 37.89 12.46 -32.27
CA GLY A 40 39.19 12.19 -31.68
C GLY A 40 39.22 10.85 -30.94
N VAL A 41 40.37 10.52 -30.38
CA VAL A 41 40.59 9.29 -29.60
C VAL A 41 40.79 9.63 -28.13
N ILE A 42 40.15 8.90 -27.22
CA ILE A 42 40.33 9.10 -25.77
C ILE A 42 41.78 8.83 -25.38
N GLY A 43 42.51 9.88 -25.03
CA GLY A 43 43.94 9.82 -24.62
C GLY A 43 44.10 9.48 -23.12
N GLY A 44 43.08 9.77 -22.32
CA GLY A 44 43.06 9.51 -20.89
C GLY A 44 41.72 9.95 -20.26
N ILE A 45 41.39 9.35 -19.12
CA ILE A 45 40.21 9.67 -18.33
C ILE A 45 40.67 9.90 -16.91
N ALA A 46 40.34 11.07 -16.35
CA ALA A 46 40.52 11.39 -14.95
C ALA A 46 39.16 11.42 -14.26
N VAL A 47 39.08 11.01 -13.00
CA VAL A 47 37.89 11.03 -12.18
C VAL A 47 38.13 11.84 -10.93
N SER A 48 37.13 12.62 -10.52
CA SER A 48 37.17 13.39 -9.27
C SER A 48 35.81 13.53 -8.61
N GLY A 49 35.79 13.92 -7.33
CA GLY A 49 34.58 14.19 -6.58
C GLY A 49 34.01 12.99 -5.82
N VAL A 50 34.62 11.79 -5.95
CA VAL A 50 34.23 10.58 -5.24
C VAL A 50 35.40 10.00 -4.48
N GLU A 51 35.28 9.84 -3.17
CA GLU A 51 36.27 9.17 -2.32
C GLU A 51 35.85 7.71 -2.04
N GLY A 52 36.86 6.82 -1.90
CA GLY A 52 36.62 5.42 -1.52
C GLY A 52 36.27 4.47 -2.65
N TYR A 53 36.36 4.92 -3.90
CA TYR A 53 36.20 4.09 -5.11
C TYR A 53 37.46 4.24 -5.97
N GLU A 54 37.89 3.14 -6.57
CA GLU A 54 38.99 3.15 -7.52
C GLU A 54 38.54 3.74 -8.87
N ASP A 55 39.38 4.57 -9.49
CA ASP A 55 39.07 5.27 -10.75
C ASP A 55 38.67 4.31 -11.88
N TYR A 56 39.28 3.12 -11.95
CA TYR A 56 38.95 2.13 -12.98
C TYR A 56 37.51 1.60 -12.82
N MET A 57 36.98 1.48 -11.59
CA MET A 57 35.62 1.05 -11.34
C MET A 57 34.65 2.13 -11.80
N LEU A 58 34.92 3.37 -11.44
CA LEU A 58 34.10 4.52 -11.83
C LEU A 58 34.11 4.69 -13.35
N THR A 59 35.27 4.65 -13.98
CA THR A 59 35.41 4.74 -15.43
C THR A 59 34.68 3.59 -16.13
N GLY A 60 34.70 2.37 -15.58
CA GLY A 60 34.02 1.20 -16.10
C GLY A 60 32.49 1.38 -16.23
N ILE A 61 31.87 2.13 -15.32
CA ILE A 61 30.41 2.45 -15.38
C ILE A 61 30.10 3.26 -16.64
N SER A 62 30.98 4.17 -17.07
CA SER A 62 30.77 4.99 -18.25
C SER A 62 30.72 4.15 -19.55
N GLY A 63 31.44 3.02 -19.55
CA GLY A 63 31.68 2.21 -20.74
C GLY A 63 32.59 2.87 -21.76
N LEU A 64 33.28 3.96 -21.39
CA LEU A 64 34.32 4.61 -22.20
C LEU A 64 35.68 4.02 -21.84
N THR A 65 36.52 3.82 -22.85
CA THR A 65 37.88 3.27 -22.67
C THR A 65 38.93 4.13 -23.34
N VAL A 66 40.10 4.18 -22.76
CA VAL A 66 41.26 4.83 -23.42
C VAL A 66 41.57 4.14 -24.73
N GLY A 67 41.81 4.91 -25.79
CA GLY A 67 42.00 4.41 -27.16
C GLY A 67 40.70 4.33 -27.97
N GLN A 68 39.52 4.53 -27.36
CA GLN A 68 38.25 4.56 -28.08
C GLN A 68 38.10 5.86 -28.87
N LYS A 69 37.59 5.74 -30.10
CA LYS A 69 37.22 6.89 -30.94
C LYS A 69 35.90 7.45 -30.50
N ILE A 70 35.81 8.76 -30.29
CA ILE A 70 34.59 9.48 -29.87
C ILE A 70 34.43 10.77 -30.67
N GLU A 71 33.21 11.31 -30.60
CA GLU A 71 32.88 12.64 -31.10
C GLU A 71 32.51 13.59 -29.93
N LEU A 72 32.90 14.87 -30.04
CA LEU A 72 32.60 15.92 -29.08
C LEU A 72 31.94 17.12 -29.77
N PRO A 73 30.70 17.47 -29.45
CA PRO A 73 29.74 16.69 -28.64
C PRO A 73 29.32 15.42 -29.38
N GLY A 74 29.08 14.32 -28.63
CA GLY A 74 28.76 13.03 -29.22
C GLY A 74 27.80 12.18 -28.40
N GLN A 75 27.29 11.13 -29.05
CA GLN A 75 26.36 10.20 -28.45
C GLN A 75 27.03 9.36 -27.35
N GLU A 76 28.31 9.02 -27.52
CA GLU A 76 29.09 8.20 -26.60
C GLU A 76 29.16 8.85 -25.21
N ILE A 77 29.36 10.16 -25.14
CA ILE A 77 29.36 10.92 -23.88
C ILE A 77 27.96 10.95 -23.27
N THR A 78 26.93 11.17 -24.10
CA THR A 78 25.53 11.17 -23.64
C THR A 78 25.16 9.82 -23.05
N GLU A 79 25.54 8.71 -23.69
CA GLU A 79 25.28 7.37 -23.18
C GLU A 79 26.07 7.06 -21.91
N ALA A 80 27.31 7.55 -21.79
CA ALA A 80 28.10 7.43 -20.56
C ALA A 80 27.39 8.12 -19.39
N VAL A 81 26.92 9.35 -19.57
CA VAL A 81 26.14 10.08 -18.56
C VAL A 81 24.87 9.33 -18.19
N LYS A 82 24.11 8.81 -19.17
CA LYS A 82 22.92 7.99 -18.92
C LYS A 82 23.20 6.72 -18.11
N ARG A 83 24.34 6.06 -18.35
CA ARG A 83 24.76 4.87 -17.57
C ARG A 83 24.98 5.21 -16.10
N TYR A 84 25.68 6.31 -15.80
CA TYR A 84 25.83 6.78 -14.42
C TYR A 84 24.50 7.08 -13.74
N TRP A 85 23.58 7.77 -14.44
CA TRP A 85 22.23 8.04 -13.90
C TRP A 85 21.44 6.76 -13.65
N LYS A 86 21.53 5.80 -14.59
CA LYS A 86 20.86 4.49 -14.46
C LYS A 86 21.42 3.69 -13.28
N HIS A 87 22.68 3.84 -12.95
CA HIS A 87 23.32 3.17 -11.82
C HIS A 87 22.78 3.64 -10.46
N GLY A 88 22.26 4.88 -10.40
CA GLY A 88 21.54 5.42 -9.24
C GLY A 88 22.41 5.91 -8.08
N LEU A 89 23.73 5.66 -8.08
CA LEU A 89 24.66 6.04 -7.00
C LEU A 89 24.97 7.53 -6.95
N PHE A 90 24.81 8.25 -8.05
CA PHE A 90 25.32 9.61 -8.20
C PHE A 90 24.22 10.65 -8.11
N SER A 91 24.51 11.75 -7.42
CA SER A 91 23.67 12.96 -7.34
C SER A 91 24.03 13.96 -8.43
N ASN A 92 25.27 13.96 -8.90
CA ASN A 92 25.72 14.77 -10.02
C ASN A 92 26.72 13.98 -10.89
N VAL A 93 26.64 14.18 -12.19
CA VAL A 93 27.51 13.59 -13.20
C VAL A 93 27.81 14.63 -14.26
N GLN A 94 29.06 15.01 -14.37
CA GLN A 94 29.53 15.93 -15.38
C GLN A 94 30.78 15.34 -16.05
N ILE A 95 30.80 15.30 -17.38
CA ILE A 95 31.92 14.85 -18.19
C ILE A 95 32.40 16.06 -18.98
N ALA A 96 33.63 16.47 -18.78
CA ALA A 96 34.26 17.57 -19.46
C ALA A 96 35.47 17.09 -20.27
N ALA A 97 35.78 17.78 -21.35
CA ALA A 97 37.07 17.64 -22.00
C ALA A 97 38.09 18.57 -21.31
N ASP A 98 39.07 17.95 -20.66
CA ASP A 98 40.10 18.67 -19.93
C ASP A 98 41.16 19.27 -20.89
N SER A 99 41.60 18.48 -21.88
CA SER A 99 42.55 18.97 -22.87
C SER A 99 42.43 18.15 -24.18
N ILE A 100 42.88 18.75 -25.24
CA ILE A 100 43.03 18.11 -26.55
C ILE A 100 44.44 18.30 -27.05
N VAL A 101 45.12 17.21 -27.40
CA VAL A 101 46.49 17.20 -27.91
C VAL A 101 46.51 16.43 -29.23
N GLY A 102 46.52 17.16 -30.34
CA GLY A 102 46.37 16.56 -31.70
C GLY A 102 45.01 15.95 -31.89
N ASP A 103 44.95 14.63 -32.06
CA ASP A 103 43.73 13.82 -32.15
C ASP A 103 43.28 13.18 -30.81
N LYS A 104 44.08 13.35 -29.76
CA LYS A 104 43.80 12.77 -28.42
C LYS A 104 42.99 13.72 -27.57
N ILE A 105 41.90 13.21 -27.02
CA ILE A 105 40.96 13.92 -26.12
C ILE A 105 41.15 13.37 -24.71
N TYR A 106 41.41 14.22 -23.76
CA TYR A 106 41.49 13.86 -22.36
C TYR A 106 40.19 14.28 -21.65
N LEU A 107 39.53 13.31 -21.05
CA LEU A 107 38.24 13.52 -20.37
C LEU A 107 38.42 13.62 -18.88
N HIS A 108 37.61 14.45 -18.23
CA HIS A 108 37.50 14.53 -16.78
C HIS A 108 36.07 14.29 -16.35
N PHE A 109 35.87 13.29 -15.48
CA PHE A 109 34.59 12.95 -14.90
C PHE A 109 34.48 13.57 -13.51
N TYR A 110 33.57 14.52 -13.36
CA TYR A 110 33.20 15.09 -12.07
C TYR A 110 31.96 14.38 -11.57
N LEU A 111 32.11 13.55 -10.54
CA LEU A 111 31.08 12.73 -9.99
C LEU A 111 30.79 13.12 -8.54
N ALA A 112 29.52 13.17 -8.16
CA ALA A 112 29.13 13.32 -6.76
C ALA A 112 28.21 12.17 -6.36
N LEU A 113 28.52 11.50 -5.26
CA LEU A 113 27.68 10.44 -4.72
C LEU A 113 26.40 11.01 -4.11
N ARG A 114 25.30 10.24 -4.21
CA ARG A 114 24.10 10.55 -3.43
C ARG A 114 24.39 10.35 -1.95
N PRO A 115 23.98 11.30 -1.10
CA PRO A 115 24.20 11.17 0.34
C PRO A 115 23.38 10.01 0.90
N ARG A 116 23.84 9.43 1.99
CA ARG A 116 23.15 8.39 2.74
C ARG A 116 22.51 8.95 3.99
N VAL A 117 21.38 8.41 4.38
CA VAL A 117 20.69 8.80 5.61
C VAL A 117 21.48 8.31 6.83
N SER A 118 21.95 9.24 7.66
CA SER A 118 22.59 8.92 8.95
C SER A 118 21.58 8.77 10.07
N THR A 119 20.59 9.68 10.12
CA THR A 119 19.58 9.72 11.18
C THR A 119 18.27 10.26 10.62
N ILE A 120 17.16 9.80 11.18
CA ILE A 120 15.82 10.30 10.87
C ILE A 120 15.19 10.79 12.16
N ASN A 121 14.83 12.07 12.20
CA ASN A 121 14.17 12.69 13.34
C ASN A 121 12.70 12.93 12.98
N TYR A 122 11.79 12.50 13.85
CA TYR A 122 10.36 12.76 13.72
C TYR A 122 9.94 13.82 14.72
N ILE A 123 9.45 14.96 14.24
CA ILE A 123 9.09 16.13 15.02
C ILE A 123 7.56 16.34 14.94
N GLY A 124 6.91 16.64 16.06
CA GLY A 124 5.46 16.91 16.13
C GLY A 124 4.57 15.68 16.27
N VAL A 125 5.14 14.48 16.46
CA VAL A 125 4.40 13.22 16.58
C VAL A 125 4.57 12.54 17.95
N LYS A 126 3.62 11.66 18.29
CA LYS A 126 3.70 10.80 19.48
C LYS A 126 4.56 9.57 19.17
N LYS A 127 5.03 8.88 20.22
CA LYS A 127 5.86 7.67 20.09
C LYS A 127 5.21 6.59 19.21
N SER A 128 3.93 6.28 19.43
CA SER A 128 3.20 5.27 18.63
C SER A 128 3.04 5.69 17.15
N GLU A 129 2.83 6.99 16.90
CA GLU A 129 2.74 7.52 15.53
C GLU A 129 4.09 7.45 14.82
N ARG A 130 5.19 7.69 15.57
CA ARG A 130 6.56 7.56 15.06
C ARG A 130 6.84 6.11 14.64
N GLU A 131 6.51 5.12 15.47
CA GLU A 131 6.68 3.69 15.17
C GLU A 131 5.90 3.27 13.92
N ASP A 132 4.67 3.77 13.76
CA ASP A 132 3.86 3.57 12.56
C ASP A 132 4.52 4.17 11.31
N LEU A 133 5.04 5.41 11.42
CA LEU A 133 5.68 6.13 10.31
C LEU A 133 7.01 5.49 9.90
N GLU A 134 7.83 5.07 10.86
CA GLU A 134 9.08 4.35 10.59
C GLU A 134 8.85 3.12 9.70
N THR A 135 7.74 2.41 9.94
CA THR A 135 7.36 1.25 9.13
C THR A 135 6.80 1.64 7.76
N LYS A 136 5.99 2.72 7.69
CA LYS A 136 5.22 3.06 6.48
C LYS A 136 6.00 3.90 5.47
N LEU A 137 6.88 4.80 5.91
CA LEU A 137 7.54 5.75 5.01
C LEU A 137 8.64 5.12 4.16
N GLY A 138 9.19 3.97 4.57
CA GLY A 138 10.27 3.31 3.86
C GLY A 138 11.60 4.07 3.89
N LEU A 139 11.73 5.05 4.78
CA LEU A 139 12.98 5.76 5.03
C LEU A 139 13.83 4.92 5.99
N LEU A 140 15.02 4.52 5.56
CA LEU A 140 15.91 3.68 6.35
C LEU A 140 17.28 4.32 6.50
N LYS A 141 17.85 4.26 7.71
CA LYS A 141 19.22 4.64 7.98
C LYS A 141 20.18 3.83 7.08
N GLY A 142 21.17 4.51 6.51
CA GLY A 142 22.17 3.91 5.61
C GLY A 142 21.76 3.90 4.13
N ASN A 143 20.47 4.07 3.82
CA ASN A 143 20.01 4.13 2.44
C ASN A 143 20.40 5.46 1.79
N GLN A 144 20.62 5.43 0.49
CA GLN A 144 20.74 6.64 -0.31
C GLN A 144 19.40 7.36 -0.39
N ILE A 145 19.43 8.68 -0.34
CA ILE A 145 18.22 9.49 -0.47
C ILE A 145 18.09 10.07 -1.87
N THR A 146 16.86 10.03 -2.39
CA THR A 146 16.50 10.65 -3.66
C THR A 146 15.31 11.60 -3.45
N PRO A 147 15.17 12.66 -4.28
CA PRO A 147 13.99 13.54 -4.20
C PRO A 147 12.67 12.77 -4.24
N ASN A 148 12.54 11.81 -5.14
CA ASN A 148 11.34 10.97 -5.27
C ASN A 148 11.02 10.19 -3.97
N MET A 149 12.03 9.73 -3.22
CA MET A 149 11.79 9.06 -1.93
C MET A 149 11.24 10.03 -0.89
N ILE A 150 11.68 11.29 -0.91
CA ILE A 150 11.17 12.34 -0.01
C ILE A 150 9.72 12.64 -0.37
N ASP A 151 9.43 12.95 -1.64
CA ASP A 151 8.08 13.27 -2.10
C ASP A 151 7.10 12.13 -1.78
N ARG A 152 7.54 10.88 -2.00
CA ARG A 152 6.76 9.69 -1.64
C ARG A 152 6.53 9.58 -0.14
N ALA A 153 7.56 9.82 0.67
CA ALA A 153 7.45 9.75 2.12
C ALA A 153 6.53 10.84 2.67
N GLU A 154 6.58 12.07 2.13
CA GLU A 154 5.66 13.15 2.48
C GLU A 154 4.22 12.78 2.13
N LEU A 155 3.98 12.23 0.93
CA LEU A 155 2.65 11.76 0.52
C LEU A 155 2.12 10.66 1.42
N LEU A 156 2.95 9.67 1.77
CA LEU A 156 2.57 8.57 2.67
C LEU A 156 2.27 9.06 4.08
N ALA A 157 3.08 10.01 4.60
CA ALA A 157 2.82 10.63 5.89
C ALA A 157 1.52 11.43 5.88
N LYS A 158 1.26 12.19 4.81
CA LYS A 158 0.03 12.96 4.65
C LYS A 158 -1.19 12.04 4.63
N ASN A 159 -1.17 10.97 3.85
CA ASN A 159 -2.24 9.98 3.80
C ASN A 159 -2.49 9.33 5.17
N TYR A 160 -1.41 8.97 5.89
CA TYR A 160 -1.51 8.41 7.25
C TYR A 160 -2.23 9.34 8.22
N PHE A 161 -1.95 10.65 8.16
CA PHE A 161 -2.61 11.62 9.03
C PHE A 161 -4.03 11.96 8.56
N ASP A 162 -4.30 11.95 7.25
CA ASP A 162 -5.65 12.10 6.70
C ASP A 162 -6.57 10.96 7.17
N ASP A 163 -6.09 9.70 7.10
CA ASP A 163 -6.80 8.53 7.62
C ASP A 163 -7.11 8.64 9.12
N LYS A 164 -6.23 9.31 9.89
CA LYS A 164 -6.46 9.61 11.32
C LYS A 164 -7.33 10.84 11.56
N GLY A 165 -7.80 11.52 10.50
CA GLY A 165 -8.69 12.68 10.54
C GLY A 165 -7.99 14.03 10.62
N TYR A 166 -6.70 14.11 10.34
CA TYR A 166 -5.92 15.34 10.25
C TYR A 166 -5.72 15.77 8.79
N LYS A 167 -6.82 16.10 8.11
CA LYS A 167 -6.85 16.39 6.67
C LYS A 167 -5.94 17.56 6.26
N ASN A 168 -5.76 18.53 7.16
CA ASN A 168 -4.94 19.72 6.96
C ASN A 168 -3.52 19.56 7.54
N ALA A 169 -3.06 18.33 7.79
CA ALA A 169 -1.69 18.10 8.25
C ALA A 169 -0.68 18.59 7.19
N GLU A 170 0.31 19.34 7.67
CA GLU A 170 1.45 19.80 6.88
C GLU A 170 2.65 18.92 7.23
N ILE A 171 3.25 18.33 6.20
CA ILE A 171 4.43 17.48 6.34
C ILE A 171 5.55 18.11 5.52
N ASN A 172 6.72 18.22 6.12
CA ASN A 172 7.90 18.75 5.47
C ASN A 172 9.11 17.91 5.87
N ILE A 173 9.80 17.33 4.90
CA ILE A 173 11.01 16.53 5.12
C ILE A 173 12.21 17.34 4.67
N ARG A 174 13.01 17.80 5.65
CA ARG A 174 14.22 18.56 5.39
C ARG A 174 15.46 17.70 5.47
N GLN A 175 16.36 17.91 4.52
CA GLN A 175 17.69 17.33 4.56
C GLN A 175 18.67 18.37 5.11
N ARG A 176 19.53 17.93 6.02
CA ARG A 176 20.70 18.69 6.43
C ARG A 176 21.92 17.80 6.48
N ASP A 177 23.06 18.34 6.14
CA ASP A 177 24.32 17.59 6.17
C ASP A 177 24.67 17.13 7.58
N ASP A 178 25.13 15.89 7.69
CA ASP A 178 25.67 15.38 8.94
C ASP A 178 27.12 15.76 9.07
N VAL A 179 27.41 16.73 9.95
CA VAL A 179 28.77 17.23 10.18
C VAL A 179 29.71 16.18 10.76
N THR A 180 29.19 15.06 11.27
CA THR A 180 29.98 13.99 11.89
C THR A 180 30.43 12.93 10.90
N ALA A 181 29.81 12.87 9.69
CA ALA A 181 30.09 11.84 8.71
C ALA A 181 30.00 12.37 7.28
N LYS A 182 31.08 12.17 6.50
CA LYS A 182 31.13 12.59 5.08
C LYS A 182 30.05 11.91 4.27
N ASN A 183 29.44 12.67 3.35
CA ASN A 183 28.42 12.23 2.42
C ASN A 183 27.21 11.57 3.12
N GLN A 184 26.85 12.05 4.31
CA GLN A 184 25.67 11.63 5.04
C GLN A 184 24.76 12.82 5.36
N VAL A 185 23.46 12.55 5.43
CA VAL A 185 22.43 13.55 5.74
C VAL A 185 21.53 13.07 6.86
N ILE A 186 21.09 14.02 7.66
CA ILE A 186 20.03 13.85 8.63
C ILE A 186 18.71 14.27 7.97
N LEU A 187 17.68 13.45 8.12
CA LEU A 187 16.33 13.78 7.69
C LEU A 187 15.52 14.24 8.89
N ASP A 188 15.04 15.47 8.86
CA ASP A 188 14.11 16.00 9.85
C ASP A 188 12.69 15.97 9.24
N VAL A 189 11.86 15.01 9.70
CA VAL A 189 10.47 14.84 9.30
C VAL A 189 9.61 15.69 10.23
N GLU A 190 9.30 16.90 9.80
CA GLU A 190 8.50 17.87 10.55
C GLU A 190 7.02 17.71 10.21
N ILE A 191 6.18 17.49 11.22
CA ILE A 191 4.74 17.23 11.06
C ILE A 191 3.95 18.17 11.95
N ASP A 192 3.23 19.08 11.32
CA ASP A 192 2.20 19.89 11.95
C ASP A 192 0.82 19.30 11.64
N LYS A 193 0.26 18.57 12.59
CA LYS A 193 -0.99 17.82 12.40
C LYS A 193 -2.22 18.72 12.27
N LYS A 194 -2.14 19.97 12.69
CA LYS A 194 -3.31 20.85 12.86
C LYS A 194 -4.41 20.17 13.72
N GLU A 195 -5.66 20.62 13.60
CA GLU A 195 -6.78 20.04 14.33
C GLU A 195 -7.47 18.91 13.52
N LYS A 196 -8.10 17.98 14.26
CA LYS A 196 -8.92 16.95 13.62
C LYS A 196 -10.17 17.57 13.03
N MET A 197 -10.47 17.19 11.79
CA MET A 197 -11.68 17.61 11.10
C MET A 197 -12.93 17.05 11.81
N LYS A 198 -13.99 17.86 11.85
CA LYS A 198 -15.33 17.50 12.35
C LYS A 198 -16.33 17.62 11.20
N VAL A 199 -17.40 16.84 11.28
CA VAL A 199 -18.49 16.96 10.31
C VAL A 199 -19.43 18.09 10.72
N ARG A 200 -19.58 19.10 9.85
CA ARG A 200 -20.52 20.21 10.05
C ARG A 200 -21.93 19.80 9.65
N GLN A 201 -22.07 19.23 8.47
CA GLN A 201 -23.36 18.87 7.89
C GLN A 201 -23.25 17.64 6.98
N ILE A 202 -24.30 16.82 6.97
CA ILE A 202 -24.48 15.72 6.03
C ILE A 202 -25.76 15.99 5.25
N ILE A 203 -25.62 16.16 3.93
CA ILE A 203 -26.71 16.38 2.99
C ILE A 203 -26.95 15.06 2.29
N ILE A 204 -28.19 14.57 2.29
CA ILE A 204 -28.58 13.31 1.65
C ILE A 204 -29.71 13.58 0.69
N GLU A 205 -29.57 13.13 -0.53
CA GLU A 205 -30.59 13.22 -1.57
C GLU A 205 -30.94 11.84 -2.11
N GLY A 206 -32.18 11.70 -2.63
CA GLY A 206 -32.68 10.46 -3.23
C GLY A 206 -33.26 9.46 -2.24
N ASN A 207 -33.12 9.68 -0.94
CA ASN A 207 -33.58 8.81 0.15
C ASN A 207 -35.11 8.93 0.42
N LYS A 208 -35.92 8.50 -0.54
CA LYS A 208 -37.41 8.62 -0.48
C LYS A 208 -38.04 7.70 0.57
N ASN A 209 -37.51 6.47 0.70
CA ASN A 209 -38.07 5.42 1.56
C ASN A 209 -37.37 5.31 2.92
N LEU A 210 -36.22 5.94 3.08
CA LEU A 210 -35.47 5.96 4.32
C LEU A 210 -35.24 7.41 4.77
N SER A 211 -35.88 7.84 5.85
CA SER A 211 -35.78 9.21 6.33
C SER A 211 -34.36 9.55 6.82
N ASP A 212 -33.98 10.82 6.73
CA ASP A 212 -32.69 11.34 7.24
C ASP A 212 -32.39 10.89 8.67
N SER A 213 -33.40 10.88 9.55
CA SER A 213 -33.24 10.44 10.94
C SER A 213 -32.86 8.97 11.07
N LYS A 214 -33.35 8.10 10.18
CA LYS A 214 -32.98 6.68 10.13
C LYS A 214 -31.59 6.49 9.54
N ILE A 215 -31.13 7.40 8.70
CA ILE A 215 -29.78 7.38 8.15
C ILE A 215 -28.76 7.98 9.15
N LYS A 216 -28.97 9.20 9.59
CA LYS A 216 -28.04 9.95 10.47
C LYS A 216 -28.11 9.50 11.93
N GLY A 217 -29.21 8.88 12.32
CA GLY A 217 -29.53 8.54 13.71
C GLY A 217 -29.99 9.75 14.51
N GLY A 218 -30.68 9.47 15.63
CA GLY A 218 -31.15 10.46 16.60
C GLY A 218 -30.46 10.31 17.94
N LEU A 219 -30.94 11.04 18.95
CA LEU A 219 -30.41 10.98 20.30
C LEU A 219 -30.56 9.55 20.90
N PHE A 220 -31.71 8.93 20.68
CA PHE A 220 -32.03 7.60 21.18
C PHE A 220 -32.18 6.52 20.08
N THR A 221 -31.97 6.87 18.82
CA THR A 221 -32.10 5.95 17.70
C THR A 221 -30.78 5.70 17.02
N LYS A 222 -30.48 4.42 16.74
CA LYS A 222 -29.34 4.07 15.88
C LYS A 222 -29.71 4.35 14.44
N GLY A 223 -28.91 5.20 13.77
CA GLY A 223 -28.99 5.37 12.32
C GLY A 223 -28.11 4.36 11.59
N ALA A 224 -28.16 4.39 10.26
CA ALA A 224 -27.17 3.70 9.44
C ALA A 224 -25.77 4.25 9.67
N PHE A 225 -25.65 5.56 9.83
CA PHE A 225 -24.41 6.22 10.21
C PHE A 225 -24.13 6.02 11.71
N THR A 226 -23.11 5.24 12.02
CA THR A 226 -22.73 4.86 13.38
C THR A 226 -21.44 5.55 13.84
N LYS A 227 -20.63 6.04 12.91
CA LYS A 227 -19.29 6.57 13.14
C LYS A 227 -19.16 8.06 12.78
N THR A 228 -19.91 8.53 11.78
CA THR A 228 -19.84 9.88 11.23
C THR A 228 -21.09 10.66 11.64
N HIS A 229 -20.92 11.70 12.46
CA HIS A 229 -22.04 12.47 13.00
C HIS A 229 -21.80 13.97 12.88
N GLU A 230 -22.89 14.72 12.62
CA GLU A 230 -22.86 16.18 12.53
C GLU A 230 -22.51 16.83 13.88
N ALA A 231 -21.70 17.88 13.83
CA ALA A 231 -21.38 18.71 14.98
C ALA A 231 -22.51 19.72 15.27
N GLY A 232 -22.66 20.12 16.55
CA GLY A 232 -23.57 21.18 16.94
C GLY A 232 -25.05 20.78 17.07
N LYS A 233 -25.42 19.52 16.79
CA LYS A 233 -26.80 19.03 16.97
C LYS A 233 -26.99 18.34 18.31
N LEU A 234 -28.13 18.61 18.96
CA LEU A 234 -28.50 17.97 20.23
C LEU A 234 -28.60 16.43 20.07
N SER A 235 -29.09 15.97 18.92
CA SER A 235 -29.22 14.54 18.59
C SER A 235 -27.89 13.78 18.55
N THR A 236 -26.77 14.50 18.42
CA THR A 236 -25.43 13.93 18.34
C THR A 236 -24.52 14.32 19.50
N PHE A 237 -25.08 14.89 20.59
CA PHE A 237 -24.30 15.45 21.70
C PHE A 237 -23.28 14.47 22.29
N LEU A 238 -23.65 13.20 22.47
CA LEU A 238 -22.80 12.15 23.04
C LEU A 238 -21.99 11.37 21.99
N LYS A 239 -22.13 11.70 20.69
CA LYS A 239 -21.49 10.96 19.60
C LYS A 239 -20.19 11.63 19.13
N SER A 240 -19.26 10.84 18.64
CA SER A 240 -18.02 11.37 18.04
C SER A 240 -18.34 12.12 16.75
N LYS A 241 -17.87 13.35 16.66
CA LYS A 241 -18.08 14.27 15.51
C LYS A 241 -16.87 14.32 14.59
N LYS A 242 -15.82 13.54 14.88
CA LYS A 242 -14.57 13.52 14.11
C LYS A 242 -14.79 12.83 12.78
N TYR A 243 -14.40 13.49 11.72
CA TYR A 243 -14.36 12.91 10.38
C TYR A 243 -13.07 12.11 10.18
N THR A 244 -13.19 10.91 9.66
CA THR A 244 -12.09 10.16 9.03
C THR A 244 -12.62 9.44 7.80
N PRO A 245 -11.84 9.34 6.70
CA PRO A 245 -12.28 8.63 5.49
C PRO A 245 -12.74 7.20 5.75
N GLU A 246 -12.04 6.46 6.61
CA GLU A 246 -12.36 5.08 6.96
C GLU A 246 -13.71 4.96 7.68
N ARG A 247 -13.99 5.85 8.64
CA ARG A 247 -15.29 5.88 9.33
C ARG A 247 -16.43 6.16 8.38
N TYR A 248 -16.22 7.11 7.47
CA TYR A 248 -17.20 7.46 6.48
C TYR A 248 -17.43 6.32 5.48
N LYS A 249 -16.38 5.63 5.05
CA LYS A 249 -16.48 4.42 4.22
C LYS A 249 -17.34 3.34 4.90
N THR A 250 -17.10 3.10 6.20
CA THR A 250 -17.92 2.17 6.99
C THR A 250 -19.39 2.59 7.02
N ASP A 251 -19.67 3.87 7.22
CA ASP A 251 -21.04 4.36 7.29
C ASP A 251 -21.76 4.34 5.92
N LYS A 252 -21.03 4.52 4.81
CA LYS A 252 -21.58 4.29 3.46
C LYS A 252 -22.01 2.84 3.27
N GLN A 253 -21.18 1.89 3.71
CA GLN A 253 -21.54 0.48 3.64
C GLN A 253 -22.75 0.16 4.52
N ASN A 254 -22.78 0.66 5.76
CA ASN A 254 -23.93 0.50 6.66
C ASN A 254 -25.23 1.07 6.06
N LEU A 255 -25.13 2.15 5.28
CA LEU A 255 -26.29 2.71 4.59
C LEU A 255 -26.83 1.77 3.52
N ILE A 256 -25.97 1.22 2.68
CA ILE A 256 -26.35 0.22 1.67
C ILE A 256 -26.92 -1.04 2.33
N ASP A 257 -26.25 -1.55 3.37
CA ASP A 257 -26.75 -2.69 4.15
C ASP A 257 -28.14 -2.43 4.72
N LYS A 258 -28.40 -1.19 5.16
CA LYS A 258 -29.71 -0.80 5.69
C LYS A 258 -30.79 -0.79 4.62
N TYR A 259 -30.46 -0.34 3.41
CA TYR A 259 -31.38 -0.45 2.27
C TYR A 259 -31.63 -1.91 1.88
N ASN A 260 -30.58 -2.73 1.86
CA ASN A 260 -30.72 -4.17 1.58
C ASN A 260 -31.57 -4.89 2.63
N GLU A 261 -31.45 -4.52 3.93
CA GLU A 261 -32.34 -5.03 4.99
C GLU A 261 -33.83 -4.72 4.72
N LEU A 262 -34.11 -3.61 4.04
CA LEU A 262 -35.47 -3.17 3.71
C LEU A 262 -35.96 -3.71 2.34
N GLY A 263 -35.15 -4.49 1.66
CA GLY A 263 -35.45 -5.09 0.37
C GLY A 263 -35.01 -4.30 -0.86
N TYR A 264 -34.31 -3.22 -0.69
CA TYR A 264 -33.77 -2.41 -1.79
C TYR A 264 -32.39 -2.95 -2.19
N ARG A 265 -32.40 -4.10 -2.89
CA ARG A 265 -31.19 -4.84 -3.29
C ARG A 265 -30.24 -4.02 -4.14
N ASP A 266 -30.78 -3.24 -5.07
CA ASP A 266 -30.02 -2.48 -6.05
C ASP A 266 -29.65 -1.05 -5.55
N ALA A 267 -29.87 -0.78 -4.25
CA ALA A 267 -29.56 0.51 -3.67
C ALA A 267 -28.06 0.81 -3.82
N THR A 268 -27.75 1.98 -4.35
CA THR A 268 -26.38 2.44 -4.60
C THR A 268 -26.20 3.89 -4.21
N ILE A 269 -24.95 4.28 -3.88
CA ILE A 269 -24.55 5.67 -3.75
C ILE A 269 -24.04 6.12 -5.11
N VAL A 270 -24.84 6.96 -5.79
CA VAL A 270 -24.54 7.43 -7.15
C VAL A 270 -23.47 8.51 -7.15
N GLU A 271 -23.50 9.35 -6.11
CA GLU A 271 -22.57 10.47 -5.96
C GLU A 271 -22.28 10.69 -4.49
N ASP A 272 -21.00 10.90 -4.17
CA ASP A 272 -20.58 11.34 -2.85
C ASP A 272 -19.45 12.37 -2.96
N SER A 273 -19.50 13.37 -2.12
CA SER A 273 -18.45 14.38 -2.04
C SER A 273 -18.24 14.85 -0.61
N VAL A 274 -16.98 15.18 -0.31
CA VAL A 274 -16.58 15.74 0.98
C VAL A 274 -15.69 16.95 0.73
N TRP A 275 -16.11 18.10 1.22
CA TRP A 275 -15.35 19.35 1.04
C TRP A 275 -15.13 20.07 2.37
N ASN A 276 -14.05 20.82 2.43
CA ASN A 276 -13.74 21.67 3.58
C ASN A 276 -14.67 22.87 3.57
N VAL A 277 -15.30 23.16 4.70
CA VAL A 277 -16.08 24.38 4.92
C VAL A 277 -15.20 25.44 5.57
N ASP A 278 -14.35 25.01 6.49
CA ASP A 278 -13.35 25.80 7.16
C ASP A 278 -12.18 24.88 7.59
N ASP A 279 -11.19 25.43 8.30
CA ASP A 279 -9.98 24.69 8.72
C ASP A 279 -10.27 23.51 9.67
N LYS A 280 -11.48 23.42 10.24
CA LYS A 280 -11.87 22.44 11.26
C LYS A 280 -13.08 21.62 10.89
N HIS A 281 -13.78 21.95 9.80
CA HIS A 281 -15.04 21.31 9.45
C HIS A 281 -15.10 20.89 7.99
N VAL A 282 -15.68 19.72 7.77
CA VAL A 282 -16.09 19.22 6.46
C VAL A 282 -17.61 19.15 6.36
N SER A 283 -18.14 19.33 5.16
CA SER A 283 -19.49 18.94 4.80
C SER A 283 -19.46 17.74 3.88
N ILE A 284 -20.50 16.91 3.98
CA ILE A 284 -20.64 15.66 3.23
C ILE A 284 -21.93 15.76 2.42
N TYR A 285 -21.86 15.41 1.15
CA TYR A 285 -23.00 15.23 0.26
C TYR A 285 -23.05 13.78 -0.20
N LEU A 286 -24.25 13.22 -0.19
CA LEU A 286 -24.55 11.86 -0.64
C LEU A 286 -25.81 11.87 -1.48
N LYS A 287 -25.75 11.26 -2.66
CA LYS A 287 -26.91 10.99 -3.49
C LYS A 287 -27.11 9.49 -3.60
N VAL A 288 -28.26 9.04 -3.17
CA VAL A 288 -28.65 7.63 -3.15
C VAL A 288 -29.65 7.36 -4.26
N ASP A 289 -29.44 6.28 -5.00
CA ASP A 289 -30.47 5.63 -5.81
C ASP A 289 -30.93 4.39 -5.05
N GLU A 290 -32.17 4.41 -4.57
CA GLU A 290 -32.72 3.30 -3.77
C GLU A 290 -33.05 2.07 -4.59
N GLY A 291 -33.24 2.24 -5.93
CA GLY A 291 -33.69 1.18 -6.80
C GLY A 291 -35.10 0.72 -6.50
N LYS A 292 -35.42 -0.53 -6.84
CA LYS A 292 -36.70 -1.17 -6.57
C LYS A 292 -36.66 -2.00 -5.29
N LYS A 293 -37.81 -2.14 -4.65
CA LYS A 293 -37.97 -3.05 -3.52
C LYS A 293 -38.28 -4.44 -4.05
N TYR A 294 -37.53 -5.44 -3.59
CA TYR A 294 -37.69 -6.83 -4.05
C TYR A 294 -38.31 -7.72 -2.98
N TYR A 295 -39.06 -8.72 -3.48
CA TYR A 295 -39.74 -9.74 -2.68
C TYR A 295 -39.30 -11.12 -3.13
N ILE A 296 -39.37 -12.10 -2.25
CA ILE A 296 -39.06 -13.49 -2.54
C ILE A 296 -40.24 -14.11 -3.28
N ARG A 297 -39.98 -14.58 -4.50
CA ARG A 297 -41.02 -15.30 -5.31
C ARG A 297 -41.01 -16.80 -5.02
N ASN A 298 -39.84 -17.39 -4.94
CA ASN A 298 -39.67 -18.82 -4.65
C ASN A 298 -38.28 -19.05 -3.98
N ILE A 299 -38.21 -20.13 -3.19
CA ILE A 299 -36.93 -20.60 -2.59
C ILE A 299 -36.81 -22.08 -2.95
N THR A 300 -35.76 -22.44 -3.66
CA THR A 300 -35.49 -23.79 -4.10
C THR A 300 -34.19 -24.28 -3.45
N TRP A 301 -34.22 -25.49 -2.90
CA TRP A 301 -33.09 -26.17 -2.37
C TRP A 301 -32.61 -27.24 -3.35
N VAL A 302 -31.29 -27.30 -3.59
CA VAL A 302 -30.67 -28.23 -4.53
C VAL A 302 -29.46 -28.87 -3.88
N GLY A 303 -29.42 -30.21 -3.91
CA GLY A 303 -28.30 -30.98 -3.36
C GLY A 303 -28.42 -31.35 -1.88
N ASN A 304 -29.52 -31.01 -1.22
CA ASN A 304 -29.81 -31.35 0.17
C ASN A 304 -30.39 -32.77 0.25
N THR A 305 -29.53 -33.77 0.49
CA THR A 305 -29.89 -35.17 0.66
C THR A 305 -30.02 -35.61 2.11
N VAL A 306 -29.30 -34.93 3.01
CA VAL A 306 -29.23 -35.23 4.46
C VAL A 306 -30.44 -34.63 5.20
N PHE A 307 -30.73 -33.36 4.94
CA PHE A 307 -31.82 -32.66 5.58
C PHE A 307 -32.93 -32.37 4.58
N SER A 308 -34.19 -32.52 5.01
CA SER A 308 -35.35 -32.24 4.14
C SER A 308 -35.45 -30.76 3.82
N THR A 309 -35.99 -30.44 2.65
CA THR A 309 -36.28 -29.08 2.19
C THR A 309 -37.12 -28.30 3.21
N ASP A 310 -38.13 -28.96 3.80
CA ASP A 310 -38.98 -28.32 4.82
C ASP A 310 -38.26 -27.98 6.09
N TYR A 311 -37.29 -28.82 6.49
CA TYR A 311 -36.43 -28.54 7.67
C TYR A 311 -35.54 -27.36 7.43
N LEU A 312 -34.79 -27.34 6.33
CA LEU A 312 -33.90 -26.27 5.95
C LEU A 312 -34.64 -24.93 5.74
N SER A 313 -35.84 -24.98 5.14
CA SER A 313 -36.66 -23.79 4.94
C SER A 313 -37.16 -23.20 6.26
N ARG A 314 -37.44 -24.03 7.27
CA ARG A 314 -37.78 -23.57 8.62
C ARG A 314 -36.59 -22.92 9.31
N LEU A 315 -35.40 -23.48 9.19
CA LEU A 315 -34.16 -22.88 9.71
C LEU A 315 -33.86 -21.55 9.04
N LEU A 316 -33.99 -21.46 7.72
CA LEU A 316 -33.82 -20.23 6.97
C LEU A 316 -34.75 -19.11 7.45
N GLY A 317 -35.99 -19.47 7.80
CA GLY A 317 -37.00 -18.53 8.34
C GLY A 317 -37.51 -17.51 7.32
N MET A 318 -37.27 -17.71 6.04
CA MET A 318 -37.76 -16.89 4.92
C MET A 318 -38.76 -17.69 4.09
N LYS A 319 -39.73 -17.01 3.54
CA LYS A 319 -40.81 -17.64 2.72
C LYS A 319 -41.18 -16.76 1.54
N LYS A 320 -41.90 -17.36 0.61
CA LYS A 320 -42.51 -16.66 -0.54
C LYS A 320 -43.34 -15.47 -0.07
N GLY A 321 -43.16 -14.32 -0.69
CA GLY A 321 -43.82 -13.05 -0.39
C GLY A 321 -43.11 -12.19 0.64
N ASP A 322 -42.08 -12.71 1.34
CA ASP A 322 -41.26 -11.91 2.26
C ASP A 322 -40.41 -10.89 1.48
N VAL A 323 -40.09 -9.81 2.13
CA VAL A 323 -39.14 -8.84 1.60
C VAL A 323 -37.75 -9.50 1.48
N TYR A 324 -37.12 -9.34 0.33
CA TYR A 324 -35.80 -9.87 0.11
C TYR A 324 -34.76 -9.14 1.00
N ASN A 325 -34.36 -9.78 2.06
CA ASN A 325 -33.37 -9.25 3.01
C ASN A 325 -32.10 -10.11 2.97
N GLN A 326 -31.13 -9.64 2.18
CA GLN A 326 -29.86 -10.36 1.96
C GLN A 326 -29.07 -10.56 3.25
N LYS A 327 -29.06 -9.57 4.12
CA LYS A 327 -28.36 -9.64 5.42
C LYS A 327 -29.00 -10.66 6.35
N PHE A 328 -30.34 -10.67 6.43
CA PHE A 328 -31.05 -11.67 7.21
C PHE A 328 -30.79 -13.07 6.67
N MET A 329 -30.87 -13.24 5.34
CA MET A 329 -30.53 -14.51 4.70
C MET A 329 -29.14 -14.99 5.06
N HIS A 330 -28.11 -14.14 4.92
CA HIS A 330 -26.74 -14.50 5.27
C HIS A 330 -26.60 -14.90 6.74
N LYS A 331 -27.24 -14.16 7.63
CA LYS A 331 -27.26 -14.46 9.06
C LYS A 331 -27.85 -15.83 9.36
N ARG A 332 -29.01 -16.16 8.75
CA ARG A 332 -29.69 -17.45 8.93
C ARG A 332 -28.97 -18.61 8.27
N LEU A 333 -28.13 -18.34 7.25
CA LEU A 333 -27.35 -19.39 6.58
C LEU A 333 -26.04 -19.71 7.33
N SER A 334 -25.40 -18.72 8.00
CA SER A 334 -24.03 -18.90 8.47
C SER A 334 -23.68 -18.33 9.87
N GLU A 335 -24.42 -17.32 10.37
CA GLU A 335 -23.98 -16.59 11.59
C GLU A 335 -24.75 -16.99 12.86
N ASP A 336 -26.04 -17.21 12.77
CA ASP A 336 -26.86 -17.55 13.95
C ASP A 336 -26.45 -18.91 14.54
N ASP A 337 -26.63 -19.08 15.83
CA ASP A 337 -26.34 -20.35 16.51
C ASP A 337 -27.13 -21.54 15.90
N ASP A 338 -28.36 -21.29 15.44
CA ASP A 338 -29.23 -22.22 14.73
C ASP A 338 -29.19 -22.02 13.19
N ALA A 339 -28.11 -21.44 12.66
CA ALA A 339 -27.96 -21.28 11.21
C ALA A 339 -27.90 -22.63 10.48
N VAL A 340 -28.35 -22.64 9.22
CA VAL A 340 -28.31 -23.82 8.36
C VAL A 340 -26.91 -24.45 8.34
N GLY A 341 -25.85 -23.65 8.27
CA GLY A 341 -24.48 -24.12 8.25
C GLY A 341 -24.07 -24.81 9.53
N ASN A 342 -24.53 -24.34 10.67
CA ASN A 342 -24.20 -24.95 11.97
C ASN A 342 -24.86 -26.32 12.10
N GLU A 343 -26.04 -26.53 11.49
CA GLU A 343 -26.69 -27.83 11.47
C GLU A 343 -25.86 -28.88 10.73
N TYR A 344 -25.28 -28.52 9.58
CA TYR A 344 -24.36 -29.40 8.85
C TYR A 344 -23.07 -29.66 9.64
N TRP A 345 -22.44 -28.61 10.17
CA TRP A 345 -21.20 -28.76 10.94
C TRP A 345 -21.38 -29.56 12.24
N ASN A 346 -22.53 -29.43 12.91
CA ASN A 346 -22.79 -30.18 14.14
C ASN A 346 -23.09 -31.67 13.89
N ASN A 347 -23.42 -32.01 12.64
CA ASN A 347 -23.66 -33.38 12.20
C ASN A 347 -22.50 -33.97 11.38
N GLY A 348 -21.31 -33.42 11.51
CA GLY A 348 -20.09 -33.98 10.91
C GLY A 348 -19.77 -33.54 9.48
N TYR A 349 -20.60 -32.75 8.85
CA TYR A 349 -20.39 -32.30 7.47
C TYR A 349 -19.46 -31.10 7.41
N LEU A 350 -18.20 -31.30 7.78
CA LEU A 350 -17.17 -30.25 7.86
C LEU A 350 -16.94 -29.55 6.51
N PHE A 351 -17.02 -30.28 5.41
CA PHE A 351 -16.73 -29.80 4.06
C PHE A 351 -17.98 -29.40 3.28
N TYR A 352 -19.12 -29.23 3.97
CA TYR A 352 -20.31 -28.75 3.30
C TYR A 352 -20.07 -27.33 2.74
N ASN A 353 -20.69 -27.05 1.61
CA ASN A 353 -20.67 -25.73 1.00
C ASN A 353 -22.10 -25.36 0.57
N LEU A 354 -22.56 -24.20 0.97
CA LEU A 354 -23.86 -23.65 0.61
C LEU A 354 -23.67 -22.34 -0.14
N GLN A 355 -24.20 -22.28 -1.35
CA GLN A 355 -24.17 -21.10 -2.21
C GLN A 355 -25.58 -20.64 -2.50
N PRO A 356 -26.06 -19.53 -1.86
CA PRO A 356 -27.29 -18.90 -2.25
C PRO A 356 -27.09 -18.20 -3.59
N THR A 357 -27.94 -18.51 -4.58
CA THR A 357 -27.88 -17.91 -5.91
C THR A 357 -29.22 -17.23 -6.18
N GLU A 358 -29.15 -16.02 -6.68
CA GLU A 358 -30.36 -15.33 -7.20
C GLU A 358 -30.63 -15.86 -8.59
N GLY A 359 -31.84 -16.43 -8.77
CA GLY A 359 -32.31 -16.95 -10.03
C GLY A 359 -33.01 -15.88 -10.88
N ASN A 360 -34.17 -16.21 -11.44
CA ASN A 360 -34.91 -15.28 -12.29
C ASN A 360 -35.51 -14.12 -11.49
N ILE A 361 -35.29 -12.90 -11.99
CA ILE A 361 -35.93 -11.69 -11.49
C ILE A 361 -37.08 -11.34 -12.43
N VAL A 362 -38.29 -11.32 -11.90
CA VAL A 362 -39.51 -10.97 -12.64
C VAL A 362 -40.20 -9.80 -11.97
N GLY A 363 -40.04 -8.62 -12.56
CA GLY A 363 -40.60 -7.38 -12.02
C GLY A 363 -39.89 -6.92 -10.75
N ASP A 364 -40.50 -7.17 -9.59
CA ASP A 364 -39.99 -6.87 -8.25
C ASP A 364 -39.77 -8.16 -7.41
N SER A 365 -39.79 -9.32 -8.05
CA SER A 365 -39.76 -10.59 -7.36
C SER A 365 -38.57 -11.45 -7.80
N ILE A 366 -37.91 -12.07 -6.82
CA ILE A 366 -36.64 -12.82 -7.00
C ILE A 366 -36.85 -14.28 -6.63
N ASP A 367 -36.38 -15.21 -7.46
CA ASP A 367 -36.21 -16.61 -7.11
C ASP A 367 -34.87 -16.82 -6.43
N LEU A 368 -34.86 -17.57 -5.35
CA LEU A 368 -33.65 -17.95 -4.63
C LEU A 368 -33.37 -19.44 -4.81
N GLU A 369 -32.21 -19.81 -5.24
CA GLU A 369 -31.73 -21.18 -5.29
C GLU A 369 -30.63 -21.38 -4.27
N MET A 370 -30.87 -22.23 -3.27
CA MET A 370 -29.95 -22.62 -2.24
C MET A 370 -29.23 -23.91 -2.67
N ARG A 371 -28.05 -23.77 -3.26
CA ARG A 371 -27.29 -24.92 -3.76
C ARG A 371 -26.33 -25.40 -2.67
N ILE A 372 -26.50 -26.68 -2.30
CA ILE A 372 -25.71 -27.31 -1.23
C ILE A 372 -24.88 -28.44 -1.84
N MET A 373 -23.62 -28.48 -1.45
CA MET A 373 -22.72 -29.62 -1.59
C MET A 373 -22.41 -30.12 -0.19
N GLU A 374 -23.00 -31.25 0.20
CA GLU A 374 -22.95 -31.73 1.60
C GLU A 374 -21.60 -32.34 1.95
N GLY A 375 -20.95 -33.01 0.99
CA GLY A 375 -19.70 -33.74 1.20
C GLY A 375 -19.87 -34.97 2.08
N ASN A 376 -18.76 -35.50 2.58
CA ASN A 376 -18.74 -36.67 3.46
C ASN A 376 -18.67 -36.23 4.93
N GLN A 377 -19.23 -37.06 5.82
CA GLN A 377 -19.07 -36.85 7.26
C GLN A 377 -17.61 -37.02 7.67
N ALA A 378 -17.12 -36.13 8.49
CA ALA A 378 -15.79 -36.14 9.08
C ALA A 378 -15.84 -36.60 10.54
N HIS A 379 -14.93 -37.52 10.89
CA HIS A 379 -14.71 -37.96 12.25
C HIS A 379 -13.38 -37.43 12.80
N ILE A 380 -13.36 -37.15 14.08
CA ILE A 380 -12.15 -36.67 14.77
C ILE A 380 -11.17 -37.84 14.89
N SER A 381 -10.07 -37.77 14.16
CA SER A 381 -9.02 -38.82 14.26
C SER A 381 -8.13 -38.61 15.48
N ARG A 382 -7.83 -37.38 15.84
CA ARG A 382 -6.93 -37.02 16.95
C ARG A 382 -7.25 -35.62 17.48
N VAL A 383 -7.11 -35.43 18.80
CA VAL A 383 -7.11 -34.13 19.45
C VAL A 383 -5.70 -33.84 19.97
N ARG A 384 -5.12 -32.73 19.50
CA ARG A 384 -3.82 -32.22 19.97
C ARG A 384 -4.06 -31.05 20.89
N ILE A 385 -3.31 -30.98 21.99
CA ILE A 385 -3.37 -29.87 22.94
C ILE A 385 -1.97 -29.27 22.97
N ASN A 386 -1.87 -27.99 22.62
CA ASN A 386 -0.62 -27.25 22.59
C ASN A 386 -0.70 -26.08 23.56
N GLY A 387 0.43 -25.63 24.12
CA GLY A 387 0.50 -24.45 24.98
C GLY A 387 0.13 -24.67 26.45
N ASN A 388 -0.19 -25.88 26.87
CA ASN A 388 -0.56 -26.24 28.25
C ASN A 388 0.64 -26.36 29.21
N THR A 389 1.58 -25.40 29.18
CA THR A 389 2.86 -25.47 29.90
C THR A 389 2.73 -25.53 31.44
N ARG A 390 1.62 -25.07 31.99
CA ARG A 390 1.36 -24.99 33.45
C ARG A 390 0.28 -25.94 33.93
N VAL A 391 -0.39 -26.64 33.02
CA VAL A 391 -1.51 -27.56 33.35
C VAL A 391 -1.25 -28.92 32.69
N TYR A 392 -1.44 -30.00 33.44
CA TYR A 392 -1.31 -31.33 32.88
C TYR A 392 -2.34 -31.59 31.79
N GLU A 393 -1.95 -32.27 30.74
CA GLU A 393 -2.79 -32.56 29.59
C GLU A 393 -4.10 -33.29 29.94
N ASN A 394 -4.07 -34.20 30.88
CA ASN A 394 -5.24 -34.95 31.35
C ASN A 394 -6.32 -34.01 31.98
N VAL A 395 -5.89 -32.94 32.62
CA VAL A 395 -6.83 -31.92 33.18
C VAL A 395 -7.54 -31.19 32.07
N VAL A 396 -6.83 -30.80 30.99
CA VAL A 396 -7.42 -30.15 29.83
C VAL A 396 -8.31 -31.14 29.08
N ARG A 397 -7.81 -32.34 28.82
CA ARG A 397 -8.48 -33.35 28.00
C ARG A 397 -9.84 -33.79 28.55
N ARG A 398 -10.02 -33.83 29.87
CA ARG A 398 -11.31 -34.22 30.51
C ARG A 398 -12.42 -33.20 30.28
N GLU A 399 -12.06 -31.93 30.03
CA GLU A 399 -13.02 -30.85 29.76
C GLU A 399 -13.43 -30.76 28.26
N LEU A 400 -12.72 -31.53 27.42
CA LEU A 400 -13.05 -31.55 25.99
C LEU A 400 -14.31 -32.38 25.74
N ARG A 401 -15.23 -31.80 25.00
CA ARG A 401 -16.45 -32.49 24.53
C ARG A 401 -16.23 -33.25 23.23
N THR A 402 -15.02 -33.14 22.66
CA THR A 402 -14.63 -33.79 21.42
C THR A 402 -13.57 -34.89 21.71
N LYS A 403 -13.80 -36.09 21.22
CA LYS A 403 -12.91 -37.23 21.41
C LYS A 403 -12.53 -37.89 20.09
N PRO A 404 -11.37 -38.55 19.98
CA PRO A 404 -11.07 -39.38 18.81
C PRO A 404 -12.19 -40.40 18.54
N GLY A 405 -12.66 -40.48 17.31
CA GLY A 405 -13.75 -41.32 16.88
C GLY A 405 -15.12 -40.66 16.82
N ASP A 406 -15.32 -39.54 17.53
CA ASP A 406 -16.57 -38.78 17.47
C ASP A 406 -16.76 -38.12 16.08
N LEU A 407 -18.02 -37.91 15.69
CA LEU A 407 -18.35 -37.06 14.57
C LEU A 407 -17.88 -35.64 14.88
N PHE A 408 -17.41 -34.92 13.86
CA PHE A 408 -17.10 -33.51 13.99
C PHE A 408 -18.36 -32.74 14.39
N SER A 409 -18.24 -31.86 15.39
CA SER A 409 -19.30 -30.95 15.82
C SER A 409 -18.68 -29.61 16.20
N LYS A 410 -19.06 -28.58 15.49
CA LYS A 410 -18.65 -27.19 15.78
C LYS A 410 -19.12 -26.76 17.18
N GLU A 411 -20.35 -27.11 17.54
CA GLU A 411 -20.90 -26.81 18.88
C GLU A 411 -20.09 -27.46 19.99
N ALA A 412 -19.75 -28.75 19.86
CA ALA A 412 -18.94 -29.47 20.84
C ALA A 412 -17.52 -28.89 20.96
N LEU A 413 -16.94 -28.47 19.84
CA LEU A 413 -15.63 -27.81 19.80
C LEU A 413 -15.68 -26.45 20.49
N MET A 414 -16.63 -25.60 20.16
CA MET A 414 -16.79 -24.25 20.77
C MET A 414 -17.18 -24.35 22.24
N ARG A 415 -17.95 -25.37 22.63
CA ARG A 415 -18.25 -25.65 24.02
C ARG A 415 -17.00 -26.05 24.80
N SER A 416 -16.15 -26.91 24.26
CA SER A 416 -14.86 -27.25 24.84
C SER A 416 -13.98 -26.03 25.07
N ALA A 417 -13.90 -25.13 24.08
CA ALA A 417 -13.15 -23.86 24.23
C ALA A 417 -13.70 -22.99 25.35
N ARG A 418 -15.03 -22.85 25.46
CA ARG A 418 -15.68 -22.09 26.56
C ARG A 418 -15.45 -22.73 27.93
N GLU A 419 -15.51 -24.04 28.04
CA GLU A 419 -15.24 -24.75 29.29
C GLU A 419 -13.79 -24.58 29.73
N MET A 420 -12.83 -24.66 28.79
CA MET A 420 -11.40 -24.35 29.06
C MET A 420 -11.21 -22.89 29.51
N ALA A 421 -11.85 -21.92 28.86
CA ALA A 421 -11.77 -20.53 29.26
C ALA A 421 -12.30 -20.30 30.68
N SER A 422 -13.36 -21.01 31.08
CA SER A 422 -13.97 -20.92 32.40
C SER A 422 -13.11 -21.48 33.53
N MET A 423 -12.12 -22.34 33.22
CA MET A 423 -11.21 -22.90 34.23
C MET A 423 -10.28 -21.83 34.87
N GLY A 424 -10.12 -20.66 34.26
CA GLY A 424 -9.25 -19.59 34.76
C GLY A 424 -7.74 -19.91 34.70
N HIS A 425 -7.34 -20.98 34.01
CA HIS A 425 -5.95 -21.38 33.84
C HIS A 425 -5.35 -20.95 32.51
N PHE A 426 -6.17 -20.54 31.56
CA PHE A 426 -5.82 -20.17 30.20
C PHE A 426 -6.31 -18.76 29.90
N ASP A 427 -5.60 -18.05 29.05
CA ASP A 427 -6.05 -16.78 28.49
C ASP A 427 -7.16 -17.07 27.46
N PRO A 428 -8.40 -16.59 27.70
CA PRO A 428 -9.52 -16.85 26.79
C PRO A 428 -9.28 -16.38 25.35
N GLU A 429 -8.47 -15.32 25.16
CA GLU A 429 -8.17 -14.75 23.84
C GLU A 429 -7.17 -15.61 23.04
N GLN A 430 -6.45 -16.51 23.72
CA GLN A 430 -5.47 -17.40 23.12
C GLN A 430 -5.98 -18.84 22.92
N ILE A 431 -7.18 -19.16 23.38
CA ILE A 431 -7.81 -20.45 23.12
C ILE A 431 -8.36 -20.44 21.68
N ASN A 432 -7.62 -21.05 20.77
CA ASN A 432 -8.00 -21.13 19.37
C ASN A 432 -8.10 -22.60 18.93
N PRO A 433 -9.31 -23.14 18.76
CA PRO A 433 -9.53 -24.46 18.17
C PRO A 433 -9.40 -24.37 16.65
N ASP A 434 -8.42 -25.03 16.05
CA ASP A 434 -8.10 -25.10 14.63
C ASP A 434 -8.08 -26.56 14.09
#